data_f76335e984ea0b14265c81cc78bc530b
#
_entry.id   f76335e984ea0b14265c81cc78bc530b
#
_cell.length_a   1.000
_cell.length_b   1.000
_cell.length_c   1.000
_cell.angle_alpha   90.00
_cell.angle_beta   90.00
_cell.angle_gamma   90.00
#
_symmetry.space_group_name_H-M   'P 1'
#
loop_
_entity.id
_entity.type
_entity.pdbx_description
1 polymer ?
#
loop_
_entity_poly.entity_id
_entity_poly.type
_entity_poly.pdbx_seq_one_letter_code
_entity_poly.pdbx_strand_id
1 'polypeptide(L)'
;MKQTNRTYIGSNERASLIDLEIPTDFQGELILFVHGFMGFKDWGAWHLVQAFFVQKGFGFCKFNMSHNGGTSQNGIDFPDEEAFGLNRYSYELADIEQAIKWVMSEVPGVEKIRLVGHSRGGGAVILAGEKYAHSYPLASVHT
;
A
#
# COMPACT_ATOMS: atom_id res chain seq x y z
N MET A 1 -6.24 -2.09 -16.35
CA MET A 1 -7.05 -2.77 -15.31
C MET A 1 -7.12 -1.88 -14.08
N LYS A 2 -8.30 -1.71 -13.52
CA LYS A 2 -8.49 -0.92 -12.30
C LYS A 2 -9.35 -1.71 -11.30
N GLN A 3 -8.85 -1.87 -10.08
CA GLN A 3 -9.54 -2.52 -8.97
C GLN A 3 -9.57 -1.54 -7.79
N THR A 4 -10.76 -1.29 -7.25
CA THR A 4 -10.98 -0.32 -6.17
C THR A 4 -11.66 -1.02 -5.01
N ASN A 5 -11.26 -0.67 -3.78
CA ASN A 5 -11.83 -1.20 -2.54
C ASN A 5 -11.85 -2.74 -2.49
N ARG A 6 -10.78 -3.36 -3.00
CA ARG A 6 -10.57 -4.80 -2.79
C ARG A 6 -10.11 -5.02 -1.34
N THR A 7 -10.23 -6.23 -0.88
CA THR A 7 -9.80 -6.60 0.48
C THR A 7 -8.48 -7.36 0.41
N TYR A 8 -7.55 -7.00 1.28
CA TYR A 8 -6.37 -7.81 1.61
C TYR A 8 -6.39 -8.14 3.11
N ILE A 9 -5.63 -9.14 3.51
CA ILE A 9 -5.52 -9.54 4.91
C ILE A 9 -4.19 -9.03 5.45
N GLY A 10 -4.25 -8.09 6.35
CA GLY A 10 -3.09 -7.48 7.01
C GLY A 10 -2.73 -8.17 8.33
N SER A 11 -2.02 -7.43 9.17
CA SER A 11 -1.58 -7.90 10.49
C SER A 11 -2.72 -8.40 11.35
N ASN A 12 -2.46 -9.42 12.16
CA ASN A 12 -3.44 -10.09 13.02
C ASN A 12 -4.69 -10.57 12.25
N GLU A 13 -4.49 -11.02 11.01
CA GLU A 13 -5.57 -11.50 10.13
C GLU A 13 -6.70 -10.47 9.93
N ARG A 14 -6.36 -9.17 10.08
CA ARG A 14 -7.32 -8.08 9.95
C ARG A 14 -7.50 -7.68 8.49
N ALA A 15 -8.73 -7.80 7.99
CA ALA A 15 -9.08 -7.36 6.65
C ALA A 15 -9.01 -5.84 6.51
N SER A 16 -8.44 -5.35 5.41
CA SER A 16 -8.38 -3.92 5.10
C SER A 16 -8.48 -3.69 3.58
N LEU A 17 -8.56 -2.43 3.17
CA LEU A 17 -8.84 -2.05 1.79
C LEU A 17 -7.57 -1.78 0.99
N ILE A 18 -7.60 -2.17 -0.27
CA ILE A 18 -6.51 -2.00 -1.23
C ILE A 18 -7.05 -1.66 -2.61
N ASP A 19 -6.38 -0.74 -3.31
CA ASP A 19 -6.65 -0.34 -4.68
C ASP A 19 -5.46 -0.67 -5.57
N LEU A 20 -5.75 -1.04 -6.81
CA LEU A 20 -4.73 -1.34 -7.82
C LEU A 20 -5.16 -0.77 -9.16
N GLU A 21 -4.24 -0.09 -9.85
CA GLU A 21 -4.44 0.35 -11.23
C GLU A 21 -3.22 0.01 -12.08
N ILE A 22 -3.45 -0.71 -13.18
CA ILE A 22 -2.42 -1.14 -14.12
C ILE A 22 -2.76 -0.55 -15.48
N PRO A 23 -1.90 0.31 -16.06
CA PRO A 23 -2.14 0.86 -17.39
C PRO A 23 -1.99 -0.21 -18.49
N THR A 24 -2.51 0.09 -19.68
CA THR A 24 -2.45 -0.84 -20.82
C THR A 24 -1.02 -1.02 -21.36
N ASP A 25 -0.16 -0.03 -21.19
CA ASP A 25 1.25 -0.01 -21.59
C ASP A 25 2.22 -0.38 -20.45
N PHE A 26 1.73 -1.11 -19.45
CA PHE A 26 2.51 -1.51 -18.27
C PHE A 26 3.76 -2.28 -18.65
N GLN A 27 4.91 -1.85 -18.12
CA GLN A 27 6.23 -2.41 -18.38
C GLN A 27 6.86 -3.11 -17.16
N GLY A 28 6.04 -3.58 -16.23
CA GLY A 28 6.51 -4.36 -15.08
C GLY A 28 6.91 -3.53 -13.84
N GLU A 29 6.88 -2.20 -13.89
CA GLU A 29 7.22 -1.35 -12.75
C GLU A 29 5.97 -0.84 -12.02
N LEU A 30 5.89 -1.10 -10.72
CA LEU A 30 4.74 -0.74 -9.89
C LEU A 30 5.16 0.09 -8.69
N ILE A 31 4.38 1.13 -8.39
CA ILE A 31 4.48 1.92 -7.16
C ILE A 31 3.54 1.34 -6.12
N LEU A 32 4.07 1.01 -4.94
CA LEU A 32 3.30 0.67 -3.76
C LEU A 32 3.36 1.85 -2.80
N PHE A 33 2.24 2.53 -2.63
CA PHE A 33 2.11 3.74 -1.83
C PHE A 33 1.63 3.44 -0.41
N VAL A 34 2.32 4.00 0.58
CA VAL A 34 2.09 3.82 2.02
C VAL A 34 1.75 5.16 2.67
N HIS A 35 0.52 5.28 3.19
CA HIS A 35 0.05 6.50 3.85
C HIS A 35 0.70 6.73 5.22
N GLY A 36 0.51 7.92 5.78
CA GLY A 36 1.05 8.32 7.07
C GLY A 36 0.11 8.11 8.25
N PHE A 37 0.48 8.72 9.40
CA PHE A 37 -0.29 8.71 10.63
C PHE A 37 -1.68 9.30 10.42
N MET A 38 -2.71 8.63 10.91
CA MET A 38 -4.12 8.97 10.71
C MET A 38 -4.53 9.08 9.23
N GLY A 39 -3.71 8.56 8.33
CA GLY A 39 -3.99 8.55 6.90
C GLY A 39 -4.78 7.32 6.47
N PHE A 40 -5.16 7.33 5.21
CA PHE A 40 -5.79 6.21 4.50
C PHE A 40 -5.54 6.36 3.00
N LYS A 41 -5.80 5.32 2.23
CA LYS A 41 -5.47 5.27 0.80
C LYS A 41 -6.11 6.37 -0.06
N ASP A 42 -7.25 6.91 0.37
CA ASP A 42 -8.01 7.95 -0.36
C ASP A 42 -7.91 9.34 0.29
N TRP A 43 -6.99 9.51 1.26
CA TRP A 43 -6.78 10.80 1.91
C TRP A 43 -6.16 11.82 0.96
N GLY A 44 -6.67 13.05 0.99
CA GLY A 44 -6.07 14.18 0.28
C GLY A 44 -6.02 13.98 -1.24
N ALA A 45 -4.84 14.16 -1.80
CA ALA A 45 -4.60 14.17 -3.25
C ALA A 45 -3.99 12.86 -3.79
N TRP A 46 -4.04 11.76 -3.07
CA TRP A 46 -3.39 10.51 -3.52
C TRP A 46 -3.96 9.96 -4.83
N HIS A 47 -5.22 10.26 -5.13
CA HIS A 47 -5.82 9.93 -6.44
C HIS A 47 -5.15 10.68 -7.61
N LEU A 48 -4.67 11.91 -7.39
CA LEU A 48 -3.93 12.67 -8.41
C LEU A 48 -2.52 12.10 -8.61
N VAL A 49 -1.86 11.71 -7.51
CA VAL A 49 -0.56 11.03 -7.56
C VAL A 49 -0.67 9.72 -8.32
N GLN A 50 -1.68 8.92 -8.01
CA GLN A 50 -1.99 7.69 -8.75
C GLN A 50 -2.17 7.96 -10.24
N ALA A 51 -3.04 8.91 -10.60
CA ALA A 51 -3.32 9.24 -11.99
C ALA A 51 -2.05 9.68 -12.75
N PHE A 52 -1.20 10.48 -12.12
CA PHE A 52 0.07 10.93 -12.70
C PHE A 52 0.98 9.75 -13.06
N PHE A 53 1.21 8.84 -12.12
CA PHE A 53 2.12 7.71 -12.34
C PHE A 53 1.54 6.68 -13.32
N VAL A 54 0.24 6.44 -13.26
CA VAL A 54 -0.44 5.54 -14.22
C VAL A 54 -0.32 6.08 -15.65
N GLN A 55 -0.46 7.40 -15.86
CA GLN A 55 -0.24 8.04 -17.17
C GLN A 55 1.20 7.92 -17.66
N LYS A 56 2.16 7.65 -16.76
CA LYS A 56 3.57 7.42 -17.10
C LYS A 56 3.92 5.95 -17.32
N GLY A 57 2.93 5.07 -17.32
CA GLY A 57 3.11 3.64 -17.56
C GLY A 57 3.41 2.81 -16.31
N PHE A 58 3.41 3.41 -15.12
CA PHE A 58 3.58 2.67 -13.87
C PHE A 58 2.27 2.02 -13.42
N GLY A 59 2.32 0.80 -12.92
CA GLY A 59 1.28 0.29 -12.05
C GLY A 59 1.27 1.07 -10.73
N PHE A 60 0.10 1.22 -10.12
CA PHE A 60 -0.03 1.93 -8.84
C PHE A 60 -0.94 1.16 -7.90
N CYS A 61 -0.41 0.89 -6.70
CA CYS A 61 -1.16 0.28 -5.61
C CYS A 61 -1.12 1.20 -4.39
N LYS A 62 -2.26 1.42 -3.76
CA LYS A 62 -2.41 2.11 -2.47
C LYS A 62 -3.34 1.32 -1.58
N PHE A 63 -3.09 1.31 -0.29
CA PHE A 63 -3.85 0.50 0.64
C PHE A 63 -3.96 1.18 2.00
N ASN A 64 -4.95 0.75 2.78
CA ASN A 64 -5.06 1.13 4.19
C ASN A 64 -4.23 0.17 5.03
N MET A 65 -3.38 0.70 5.91
CA MET A 65 -2.78 -0.10 6.98
C MET A 65 -3.88 -0.75 7.80
N SER A 66 -3.70 -2.01 8.19
CA SER A 66 -4.75 -2.79 8.86
C SER A 66 -5.25 -2.19 10.17
N HIS A 67 -4.39 -1.44 10.87
CA HIS A 67 -4.70 -0.79 12.15
C HIS A 67 -4.70 0.74 12.02
N ASN A 68 -5.14 1.27 10.89
CA ASN A 68 -5.19 2.73 10.67
C ASN A 68 -6.42 3.41 11.27
N GLY A 69 -7.34 2.66 11.88
CA GLY A 69 -8.61 3.17 12.40
C GLY A 69 -9.79 2.95 11.45
N GLY A 70 -9.54 2.57 10.21
CA GLY A 70 -10.56 2.14 9.25
C GLY A 70 -10.92 0.67 9.37
N THR A 71 -11.96 0.25 8.66
CA THR A 71 -12.36 -1.15 8.49
C THR A 71 -12.53 -1.48 7.01
N SER A 72 -12.71 -2.75 6.68
CA SER A 72 -13.03 -3.16 5.30
C SER A 72 -14.42 -2.67 4.83
N GLN A 73 -15.31 -2.30 5.74
CA GLN A 73 -16.63 -1.73 5.45
C GLN A 73 -16.63 -0.20 5.43
N ASN A 74 -15.71 0.43 6.19
CA ASN A 74 -15.58 1.88 6.27
C ASN A 74 -14.10 2.26 6.43
N GLY A 75 -13.45 2.56 5.33
CA GLY A 75 -12.04 2.95 5.28
C GLY A 75 -11.78 4.46 5.40
N ILE A 76 -12.81 5.28 5.67
CA ILE A 76 -12.72 6.75 5.62
C ILE A 76 -12.97 7.40 6.98
N ASP A 77 -14.03 7.00 7.70
CA ASP A 77 -14.56 7.74 8.85
C ASP A 77 -13.95 7.37 10.20
N PHE A 78 -12.87 6.64 10.22
CA PHE A 78 -12.15 6.25 11.44
C PHE A 78 -13.04 5.54 12.49
N PRO A 79 -13.73 4.44 12.12
CA PRO A 79 -14.69 3.79 13.00
C PRO A 79 -14.08 2.92 14.10
N ASP A 80 -12.78 2.63 14.05
CA ASP A 80 -12.12 1.66 14.95
C ASP A 80 -10.90 2.29 15.64
N GLU A 81 -11.17 3.13 16.63
CA GLU A 81 -10.14 3.78 17.45
C GLU A 81 -9.34 2.77 18.29
N GLU A 82 -9.94 1.65 18.68
CA GLU A 82 -9.25 0.60 19.45
C GLU A 82 -8.13 -0.04 18.63
N ALA A 83 -8.42 -0.45 17.40
CA ALA A 83 -7.40 -0.98 16.51
C ALA A 83 -6.28 0.03 16.24
N PHE A 84 -6.64 1.31 16.04
CA PHE A 84 -5.67 2.39 15.88
C PHE A 84 -4.75 2.53 17.09
N GLY A 85 -5.30 2.43 18.29
CA GLY A 85 -4.52 2.49 19.54
C GLY A 85 -3.53 1.33 19.71
N LEU A 86 -3.79 0.19 19.06
CA LEU A 86 -2.92 -0.99 19.08
C LEU A 86 -1.85 -0.96 17.98
N ASN A 87 -1.91 -0.02 17.04
CA ASN A 87 -1.00 0.03 15.90
C ASN A 87 0.46 0.21 16.33
N ARG A 88 1.34 -0.40 15.57
CA ARG A 88 2.79 -0.32 15.76
C ARG A 88 3.53 -0.58 14.44
N TYR A 89 4.80 -0.15 14.36
CA TYR A 89 5.60 -0.36 13.15
C TYR A 89 5.70 -1.82 12.71
N SER A 90 5.77 -2.77 13.64
CA SER A 90 5.80 -4.19 13.28
C SER A 90 4.54 -4.65 12.55
N TYR A 91 3.37 -4.09 12.87
CA TYR A 91 2.13 -4.34 12.14
C TYR A 91 2.16 -3.71 10.75
N GLU A 92 2.64 -2.47 10.66
CA GLU A 92 2.76 -1.76 9.38
C GLU A 92 3.73 -2.46 8.43
N LEU A 93 4.86 -2.97 8.93
CA LEU A 93 5.80 -3.76 8.13
C LEU A 93 5.16 -5.04 7.59
N ALA A 94 4.42 -5.76 8.43
CA ALA A 94 3.68 -6.95 8.01
C ALA A 94 2.58 -6.60 6.98
N ASP A 95 1.89 -5.48 7.15
CA ASP A 95 0.89 -5.00 6.19
C ASP A 95 1.51 -4.70 4.83
N ILE A 96 2.67 -4.04 4.81
CA ILE A 96 3.41 -3.77 3.56
C ILE A 96 3.77 -5.09 2.87
N GLU A 97 4.27 -6.08 3.62
CA GLU A 97 4.57 -7.41 3.05
C GLU A 97 3.33 -8.07 2.45
N GLN A 98 2.19 -8.03 3.15
CA GLN A 98 0.94 -8.60 2.63
C GLN A 98 0.44 -7.86 1.39
N ALA A 99 0.59 -6.53 1.35
CA ALA A 99 0.27 -5.75 0.15
C ALA A 99 1.17 -6.12 -1.03
N ILE A 100 2.48 -6.31 -0.81
CA ILE A 100 3.42 -6.80 -1.85
C ILE A 100 2.98 -8.17 -2.37
N LYS A 101 2.69 -9.12 -1.49
CA LYS A 101 2.22 -10.47 -1.86
C LYS A 101 0.92 -10.40 -2.66
N TRP A 102 -0.01 -9.56 -2.23
CA TRP A 102 -1.29 -9.38 -2.90
C TRP A 102 -1.09 -8.83 -4.32
N VAL A 103 -0.28 -7.78 -4.48
CA VAL A 103 0.05 -7.20 -5.79
C VAL A 103 0.69 -8.24 -6.71
N MET A 104 1.66 -9.00 -6.22
CA MET A 104 2.35 -10.02 -7.02
C MET A 104 1.41 -11.16 -7.46
N SER A 105 0.38 -11.46 -6.67
CA SER A 105 -0.63 -12.45 -7.05
C SER A 105 -1.64 -11.92 -8.08
N GLU A 106 -2.00 -10.63 -7.98
CA GLU A 106 -2.96 -10.00 -8.90
C GLU A 106 -2.30 -9.62 -10.25
N VAL A 107 -0.99 -9.31 -10.23
CA VAL A 107 -0.25 -8.84 -11.41
C VAL A 107 1.03 -9.67 -11.59
N PRO A 108 0.94 -10.86 -12.23
CA PRO A 108 2.12 -11.73 -12.43
C PRO A 108 3.25 -11.07 -13.22
N GLY A 109 2.98 -10.00 -13.99
CA GLY A 109 3.98 -9.26 -14.75
C GLY A 109 4.74 -8.18 -13.98
N VAL A 110 4.58 -8.08 -12.67
CA VAL A 110 5.37 -7.14 -11.84
C VAL A 110 6.81 -7.65 -11.74
N GLU A 111 7.75 -6.83 -12.21
CA GLU A 111 9.19 -7.10 -12.18
C GLU A 111 9.91 -6.25 -11.14
N LYS A 112 9.40 -5.05 -10.88
CA LYS A 112 9.98 -4.08 -9.93
C LYS A 112 8.90 -3.38 -9.13
N ILE A 113 9.07 -3.31 -7.83
CA ILE A 113 8.21 -2.56 -6.90
C ILE A 113 9.02 -1.40 -6.32
N ARG A 114 8.47 -0.18 -6.44
CA ARG A 114 9.01 1.02 -5.81
C ARG A 114 8.13 1.38 -4.62
N LEU A 115 8.70 1.36 -3.43
CA LEU A 115 8.00 1.75 -2.21
C LEU A 115 8.02 3.28 -2.10
N VAL A 116 6.85 3.86 -1.95
CA VAL A 116 6.68 5.32 -1.74
C VAL A 116 5.89 5.54 -0.47
N GLY A 117 6.45 6.25 0.50
CA GLY A 117 5.81 6.49 1.78
C GLY A 117 5.68 7.98 2.09
N HIS A 118 4.53 8.36 2.64
CA HIS A 118 4.28 9.72 3.13
C HIS A 118 4.36 9.77 4.65
N SER A 119 5.15 10.73 5.18
CA SER A 119 5.25 10.99 6.62
C SER A 119 5.65 9.73 7.40
N ARG A 120 4.83 9.24 8.35
CA ARG A 120 5.05 7.97 9.06
C ARG A 120 5.21 6.79 8.08
N GLY A 121 4.48 6.79 6.97
CA GLY A 121 4.65 5.81 5.90
C GLY A 121 6.03 5.84 5.28
N GLY A 122 6.69 7.00 5.27
CA GLY A 122 8.10 7.14 4.86
C GLY A 122 9.04 6.33 5.75
N GLY A 123 8.86 6.41 7.07
CA GLY A 123 9.61 5.56 8.01
C GLY A 123 9.32 4.08 7.81
N ALA A 124 8.05 3.72 7.58
CA ALA A 124 7.66 2.34 7.34
C ALA A 124 8.28 1.75 6.07
N VAL A 125 8.33 2.50 4.96
CA VAL A 125 8.93 2.00 3.71
C VAL A 125 10.45 1.88 3.78
N ILE A 126 11.13 2.73 4.56
CA ILE A 126 12.58 2.57 4.84
C ILE A 126 12.84 1.25 5.54
N LEU A 127 12.10 0.97 6.61
CA LEU A 127 12.24 -0.27 7.37
C LEU A 127 11.83 -1.50 6.54
N ALA A 128 10.78 -1.40 5.74
CA ALA A 128 10.34 -2.48 4.85
C ALA A 128 11.37 -2.74 3.73
N GLY A 129 11.96 -1.69 3.17
CA GLY A 129 13.01 -1.80 2.17
C GLY A 129 14.21 -2.58 2.68
N GLU A 130 14.66 -2.29 3.89
CA GLU A 130 15.73 -3.03 4.57
C GLU A 130 15.33 -4.50 4.81
N LYS A 131 14.15 -4.70 5.38
CA LYS A 131 13.70 -6.04 5.81
C LYS A 131 13.42 -6.98 4.64
N TYR A 132 12.86 -6.46 3.53
CA TYR A 132 12.29 -7.27 2.45
C TYR A 132 13.08 -7.20 1.13
N ALA A 133 14.19 -6.46 1.07
CA ALA A 133 14.96 -6.23 -0.16
C ALA A 133 15.39 -7.52 -0.87
N HIS A 134 15.66 -8.59 -0.13
CA HIS A 134 16.11 -9.87 -0.69
C HIS A 134 14.98 -10.89 -0.89
N SER A 135 13.77 -10.59 -0.43
CA SER A 135 12.62 -11.50 -0.50
C SER A 135 11.66 -11.15 -1.63
N TYR A 136 11.65 -9.89 -2.08
CA TYR A 136 10.72 -9.35 -3.08
C TYR A 136 11.46 -8.45 -4.07
N PRO A 137 10.91 -8.18 -5.27
CA PRO A 137 11.56 -7.38 -6.32
C PRO A 137 11.49 -5.87 -6.00
N LEU A 138 11.98 -5.45 -4.84
CA LEU A 138 12.03 -4.05 -4.43
C LEU A 138 13.16 -3.32 -5.15
N ALA A 139 12.82 -2.31 -5.96
CA ALA A 139 13.77 -1.57 -6.77
C ALA A 139 14.26 -0.28 -6.11
N SER A 140 13.40 0.40 -5.32
CA SER A 140 13.76 1.65 -4.65
C SER A 140 12.76 1.99 -3.53
N VAL A 141 13.18 2.89 -2.64
CA VAL A 141 12.38 3.45 -1.55
C VAL A 141 12.42 4.97 -1.65
N HIS A 142 11.25 5.60 -1.54
CA HIS A 142 11.08 7.05 -1.60
C HIS A 142 10.23 7.54 -0.42
N THR A 143 10.60 8.68 0.15
CA THR A 143 9.91 9.29 1.29
C THR A 143 9.58 10.76 1.02
#